data_8498326c57e4689fd9d2b1c95094ef24
#
_entry.id   8498326c57e4689fd9d2b1c95094ef24
#
_cell.length_a   1.000
_cell.length_b   1.000
_cell.length_c   1.000
_cell.angle_alpha   90.00
_cell.angle_beta   90.00
_cell.angle_gamma   90.00
#
_symmetry.space_group_name_H-M   'P 1'
#
loop_
_entity.id
_entity.type
_entity.pdbx_description
1 polymer ?
#
loop_
_entity_poly.entity_id
_entity_poly.type
_entity_poly.pdbx_seq_one_letter_code
_entity_poly.pdbx_strand_id
1 'polypeptide(L)'
;MKKLAFLLLIMVFSVLTNVSAQTYQMLWKQVEEAQKKDLPQTAIRQLKPIREKALKEKSYGNFLRSALLQTKLQTEISPDSLLSEVQKLENMASTTADKVLRAVCCVVLCQIYEQETTAFGNDWKTKADSCRHLAMANPALLAQTPTADYTPFVLDAKTVDGFGHDMLSVVAGELDVWTEAQAYYEQAGNRRAACLAAYFAERSQSADDVATLDSLISRYAEEKEVGWLAVERVRYMMRNEGTS
;
A
#
# COMPACT_ATOMS: atom_id res chain seq x y z
N MET A 1 26.32 -7.94 -36.85
CA MET A 1 26.82 -6.98 -35.85
C MET A 1 25.70 -6.37 -34.99
N LYS A 2 24.54 -5.91 -35.55
CA LYS A 2 23.43 -5.31 -34.75
C LYS A 2 22.81 -6.26 -33.71
N LYS A 3 22.70 -7.59 -34.01
CA LYS A 3 22.15 -8.59 -33.05
C LYS A 3 23.09 -8.87 -31.86
N LEU A 4 24.40 -8.79 -32.07
CA LEU A 4 25.40 -9.00 -31.02
C LEU A 4 25.42 -7.79 -30.05
N ALA A 5 25.29 -6.57 -30.56
CA ALA A 5 25.21 -5.36 -29.75
C ALA A 5 23.95 -5.32 -28.88
N PHE A 6 22.80 -5.83 -29.41
CA PHE A 6 21.54 -5.90 -28.67
C PHE A 6 21.60 -6.95 -27.53
N LEU A 7 22.25 -8.11 -27.78
CA LEU A 7 22.48 -9.15 -26.76
C LEU A 7 23.41 -8.67 -25.64
N LEU A 8 24.47 -7.93 -26.00
CA LEU A 8 25.38 -7.30 -25.03
C LEU A 8 24.67 -6.23 -24.19
N LEU A 9 23.76 -5.44 -24.78
CA LEU A 9 22.97 -4.43 -24.07
C LEU A 9 22.03 -5.07 -23.04
N ILE A 10 21.39 -6.20 -23.40
CA ILE A 10 20.52 -6.96 -22.47
C ILE A 10 21.33 -7.55 -21.32
N MET A 11 22.52 -8.12 -21.59
CA MET A 11 23.39 -8.63 -20.53
C MET A 11 23.88 -7.55 -19.57
N VAL A 12 24.24 -6.37 -20.08
CA VAL A 12 24.68 -5.24 -19.23
C VAL A 12 23.53 -4.75 -18.35
N PHE A 13 22.29 -4.71 -18.88
CA PHE A 13 21.11 -4.29 -18.10
C PHE A 13 20.76 -5.30 -16.99
N SER A 14 20.87 -6.60 -17.26
CA SER A 14 20.61 -7.64 -16.25
C SER A 14 21.68 -7.68 -15.15
N VAL A 15 22.93 -7.38 -15.46
CA VAL A 15 24.02 -7.30 -14.47
C VAL A 15 23.84 -6.06 -13.56
N LEU A 16 23.42 -4.92 -14.11
CA LEU A 16 23.22 -3.71 -13.33
C LEU A 16 22.06 -3.85 -12.32
N THR A 17 20.99 -4.54 -12.68
CA THR A 17 19.87 -4.79 -11.77
C THR A 17 20.25 -5.72 -10.62
N ASN A 18 21.04 -6.75 -10.89
CA ASN A 18 21.51 -7.70 -9.87
C ASN A 18 22.49 -7.05 -8.87
N VAL A 19 23.39 -6.18 -9.34
CA VAL A 19 24.35 -5.47 -8.48
C VAL A 19 23.60 -4.48 -7.56
N SER A 20 22.55 -3.83 -8.07
CA SER A 20 21.74 -2.93 -7.25
C SER A 20 20.97 -3.66 -6.15
N ALA A 21 20.37 -4.81 -6.46
CA ALA A 21 19.66 -5.65 -5.49
C ALA A 21 20.59 -6.18 -4.40
N GLN A 22 21.77 -6.68 -4.75
CA GLN A 22 22.78 -7.12 -3.79
C GLN A 22 23.21 -5.99 -2.84
N THR A 23 23.32 -4.77 -3.33
CA THR A 23 23.70 -3.61 -2.50
C THR A 23 22.63 -3.28 -1.46
N TYR A 24 21.34 -3.30 -1.82
CA TYR A 24 20.25 -3.09 -0.85
C TYR A 24 20.21 -4.21 0.20
N GLN A 25 20.37 -5.45 -0.21
CA GLN A 25 20.40 -6.58 0.72
C GLN A 25 21.51 -6.42 1.76
N MET A 26 22.72 -6.01 1.37
CA MET A 26 23.81 -5.76 2.32
C MET A 26 23.52 -4.61 3.26
N LEU A 27 22.96 -3.51 2.75
CA LEU A 27 22.59 -2.37 3.58
C LEU A 27 21.50 -2.72 4.60
N TRP A 28 20.46 -3.42 4.18
CA TRP A 28 19.40 -3.87 5.07
C TRP A 28 19.91 -4.86 6.12
N LYS A 29 20.82 -5.76 5.76
CA LYS A 29 21.45 -6.67 6.72
C LYS A 29 22.15 -5.93 7.85
N GLN A 30 22.85 -4.82 7.57
CA GLN A 30 23.48 -3.99 8.59
C GLN A 30 22.45 -3.37 9.55
N VAL A 31 21.32 -2.91 9.03
CA VAL A 31 20.21 -2.40 9.85
C VAL A 31 19.64 -3.51 10.74
N GLU A 32 19.36 -4.68 10.19
CA GLU A 32 18.83 -5.82 10.93
C GLU A 32 19.79 -6.32 12.02
N GLU A 33 21.10 -6.33 11.75
CA GLU A 33 22.11 -6.67 12.73
C GLU A 33 22.17 -5.65 13.88
N ALA A 34 22.00 -4.36 13.59
CA ALA A 34 21.93 -3.33 14.63
C ALA A 34 20.66 -3.48 15.49
N GLN A 35 19.51 -3.78 14.85
CA GLN A 35 18.26 -4.03 15.59
C GLN A 35 18.35 -5.27 16.48
N LYS A 36 18.93 -6.39 15.98
CA LYS A 36 19.13 -7.62 16.77
C LYS A 36 20.03 -7.41 18.00
N LYS A 37 20.89 -6.41 17.96
CA LYS A 37 21.79 -6.03 19.06
C LYS A 37 21.20 -4.95 19.97
N ASP A 38 19.93 -4.60 19.78
CA ASP A 38 19.25 -3.51 20.49
C ASP A 38 20.02 -2.18 20.44
N LEU A 39 20.48 -1.82 19.23
CA LEU A 39 21.22 -0.60 18.94
C LEU A 39 20.44 0.34 18.01
N PRO A 40 19.31 0.94 18.48
CA PRO A 40 18.39 1.68 17.60
C PRO A 40 19.05 2.90 16.96
N GLN A 41 19.91 3.64 17.67
CA GLN A 41 20.65 4.78 17.08
C GLN A 41 21.61 4.36 15.96
N THR A 42 22.21 3.16 16.09
CA THR A 42 23.06 2.60 15.03
C THR A 42 22.23 2.18 13.84
N ALA A 43 21.07 1.53 14.05
CA ALA A 43 20.13 1.20 12.99
C ALA A 43 19.69 2.45 12.24
N ILE A 44 19.30 3.54 12.92
CA ILE A 44 18.94 4.82 12.31
C ILE A 44 20.07 5.37 11.41
N ARG A 45 21.32 5.31 11.88
CA ARG A 45 22.46 5.75 11.06
C ARG A 45 22.63 4.90 9.79
N GLN A 46 22.38 3.60 9.88
CA GLN A 46 22.47 2.69 8.73
C GLN A 46 21.30 2.85 7.73
N LEU A 47 20.18 3.44 8.13
CA LEU A 47 19.06 3.75 7.21
C LEU A 47 19.38 4.91 6.26
N LYS A 48 20.25 5.84 6.66
CA LYS A 48 20.59 7.02 5.86
C LYS A 48 21.11 6.66 4.45
N PRO A 49 22.12 5.79 4.28
CA PRO A 49 22.62 5.42 2.95
C PRO A 49 21.57 4.67 2.11
N ILE A 50 20.69 3.89 2.74
CA ILE A 50 19.58 3.25 2.02
C ILE A 50 18.65 4.30 1.42
N ARG A 51 18.26 5.30 2.22
CA ARG A 51 17.34 6.36 1.81
C ARG A 51 17.93 7.25 0.71
N GLU A 52 19.19 7.66 0.85
CA GLU A 52 19.86 8.48 -0.15
C GLU A 52 20.00 7.75 -1.50
N LYS A 53 20.38 6.46 -1.46
CA LYS A 53 20.46 5.60 -2.63
C LYS A 53 19.07 5.40 -3.26
N ALA A 54 18.06 5.11 -2.44
CA ALA A 54 16.70 4.85 -2.89
C ALA A 54 16.07 6.07 -3.59
N LEU A 55 16.27 7.28 -3.07
CA LEU A 55 15.82 8.51 -3.73
C LEU A 55 16.52 8.72 -5.08
N LYS A 56 17.83 8.50 -5.15
CA LYS A 56 18.60 8.65 -6.40
C LYS A 56 18.15 7.67 -7.48
N GLU A 57 17.82 6.43 -7.07
CA GLU A 57 17.42 5.35 -7.97
C GLU A 57 15.90 5.27 -8.18
N LYS A 58 15.11 6.14 -7.51
CA LYS A 58 13.65 6.09 -7.48
C LYS A 58 13.09 4.75 -6.98
N SER A 59 13.84 4.08 -6.11
CA SER A 59 13.42 2.83 -5.45
C SER A 59 12.51 3.16 -4.27
N TYR A 60 11.27 3.54 -4.58
CA TYR A 60 10.34 4.08 -3.58
C TYR A 60 10.00 3.09 -2.46
N GLY A 61 9.97 1.78 -2.76
CA GLY A 61 9.78 0.76 -1.72
C GLY A 61 10.89 0.76 -0.66
N ASN A 62 12.17 0.82 -1.07
CA ASN A 62 13.30 0.91 -0.14
C ASN A 62 13.31 2.26 0.60
N PHE A 63 12.94 3.34 -0.09
CA PHE A 63 12.84 4.66 0.51
C PHE A 63 11.79 4.70 1.63
N LEU A 64 10.56 4.28 1.36
CA LEU A 64 9.45 4.28 2.32
C LEU A 64 9.74 3.35 3.51
N ARG A 65 10.20 2.11 3.24
CA ARG A 65 10.58 1.17 4.30
C ARG A 65 11.63 1.79 5.23
N SER A 66 12.64 2.48 4.67
CA SER A 66 13.69 3.10 5.48
C SER A 66 13.19 4.31 6.26
N ALA A 67 12.29 5.12 5.68
CA ALA A 67 11.72 6.28 6.35
C ALA A 67 10.83 5.86 7.54
N LEU A 68 9.95 4.90 7.33
CA LEU A 68 9.06 4.41 8.39
C LEU A 68 9.79 3.68 9.52
N LEU A 69 10.79 2.86 9.18
CA LEU A 69 11.60 2.23 10.22
C LEU A 69 12.38 3.27 11.03
N GLN A 70 12.86 4.35 10.39
CA GLN A 70 13.47 5.45 11.12
C GLN A 70 12.47 6.11 12.07
N THR A 71 11.26 6.45 11.60
CA THR A 71 10.20 7.04 12.44
C THR A 71 9.93 6.15 13.64
N LYS A 72 9.72 4.86 13.42
CA LYS A 72 9.50 3.88 14.49
C LYS A 72 10.62 3.89 15.53
N LEU A 73 11.87 3.70 15.10
CA LEU A 73 13.03 3.65 15.99
C LEU A 73 13.25 4.98 16.74
N GLN A 74 13.00 6.12 16.06
CA GLN A 74 13.12 7.42 16.68
C GLN A 74 12.08 7.64 17.78
N THR A 75 10.83 7.20 17.53
CA THR A 75 9.74 7.27 18.52
C THR A 75 9.97 6.31 19.70
N GLU A 76 10.56 5.13 19.45
CA GLU A 76 10.96 4.20 20.52
C GLU A 76 12.03 4.81 21.44
N ILE A 77 12.98 5.57 20.88
CA ILE A 77 14.02 6.27 21.68
C ILE A 77 13.45 7.47 22.42
N SER A 78 12.59 8.24 21.76
CA SER A 78 12.00 9.47 22.27
C SER A 78 10.55 9.60 21.79
N PRO A 79 9.57 9.21 22.61
CA PRO A 79 8.15 9.28 22.25
C PRO A 79 7.71 10.68 21.81
N ASP A 80 8.28 11.72 22.40
CA ASP A 80 7.99 13.12 22.03
C ASP A 80 8.40 13.49 20.61
N SER A 81 9.20 12.65 19.93
CA SER A 81 9.62 12.86 18.55
C SER A 81 8.54 12.55 17.50
N LEU A 82 7.45 11.85 17.88
CA LEU A 82 6.40 11.41 16.95
C LEU A 82 5.89 12.55 16.06
N LEU A 83 5.52 13.68 16.67
CA LEU A 83 4.99 14.82 15.90
C LEU A 83 5.99 15.36 14.89
N SER A 84 7.27 15.41 15.25
CA SER A 84 8.32 15.89 14.33
C SER A 84 8.60 14.90 13.19
N GLU A 85 8.50 13.60 13.44
CA GLU A 85 8.66 12.57 12.41
C GLU A 85 7.46 12.55 11.46
N VAL A 86 6.23 12.69 11.99
CA VAL A 86 5.02 12.81 11.17
C VAL A 86 5.08 14.05 10.28
N GLN A 87 5.54 15.20 10.82
CA GLN A 87 5.72 16.43 10.03
C GLN A 87 6.68 16.24 8.85
N LYS A 88 7.73 15.42 8.99
CA LYS A 88 8.61 15.08 7.86
C LYS A 88 7.89 14.30 6.78
N LEU A 89 7.01 13.37 7.17
CA LEU A 89 6.21 12.59 6.22
C LEU A 89 5.14 13.46 5.54
N GLU A 90 4.48 14.35 6.28
CA GLU A 90 3.55 15.37 5.74
C GLU A 90 4.26 16.26 4.69
N ASN A 91 5.44 16.77 5.02
CA ASN A 91 6.24 17.58 4.10
C ASN A 91 6.62 16.79 2.85
N MET A 92 6.98 15.51 2.98
CA MET A 92 7.29 14.66 1.84
C MET A 92 6.04 14.46 0.96
N ALA A 93 4.89 14.13 1.54
CA ALA A 93 3.64 13.97 0.81
C ALA A 93 3.23 15.23 0.06
N SER A 94 3.43 16.41 0.65
CA SER A 94 3.06 17.69 0.04
C SER A 94 4.02 18.17 -1.05
N THR A 95 5.31 17.85 -0.94
CA THR A 95 6.34 18.36 -1.85
C THR A 95 6.69 17.41 -3.01
N THR A 96 6.39 16.11 -2.89
CA THR A 96 6.68 15.16 -3.96
C THR A 96 5.88 15.45 -5.23
N ALA A 97 6.56 15.44 -6.38
CA ALA A 97 5.90 15.51 -7.69
C ALA A 97 5.29 14.15 -8.11
N ASP A 98 5.75 13.06 -7.52
CA ASP A 98 5.25 11.72 -7.80
C ASP A 98 3.91 11.49 -7.07
N LYS A 99 2.84 11.31 -7.87
CA LYS A 99 1.47 11.20 -7.34
C LYS A 99 1.22 9.86 -6.65
N VAL A 100 1.88 8.78 -7.07
CA VAL A 100 1.74 7.46 -6.43
C VAL A 100 2.48 7.45 -5.10
N LEU A 101 3.72 7.99 -5.07
CA LEU A 101 4.45 8.17 -3.81
C LEU A 101 3.65 9.02 -2.82
N ARG A 102 3.02 10.10 -3.30
CA ARG A 102 2.12 10.93 -2.47
C ARG A 102 0.97 10.11 -1.90
N ALA A 103 0.30 9.31 -2.72
CA ALA A 103 -0.80 8.46 -2.28
C ALA A 103 -0.35 7.48 -1.19
N VAL A 104 0.79 6.81 -1.37
CA VAL A 104 1.34 5.87 -0.37
C VAL A 104 1.73 6.59 0.92
N CYS A 105 2.31 7.79 0.85
CA CYS A 105 2.58 8.61 2.04
C CYS A 105 1.27 8.97 2.77
N CYS A 106 0.20 9.30 2.04
CA CYS A 106 -1.10 9.60 2.62
C CYS A 106 -1.73 8.36 3.28
N VAL A 107 -1.56 7.15 2.72
CA VAL A 107 -1.98 5.89 3.37
C VAL A 107 -1.31 5.75 4.73
N VAL A 108 0.00 5.90 4.78
CA VAL A 108 0.76 5.79 6.03
C VAL A 108 0.36 6.86 7.04
N LEU A 109 0.21 8.11 6.60
CA LEU A 109 -0.25 9.20 7.48
C LEU A 109 -1.63 8.93 8.04
N CYS A 110 -2.58 8.44 7.23
CA CYS A 110 -3.91 8.08 7.67
C CYS A 110 -3.85 7.05 8.80
N GLN A 111 -3.09 5.96 8.62
CA GLN A 111 -2.91 4.93 9.63
C GLN A 111 -2.27 5.46 10.92
N ILE A 112 -1.27 6.34 10.81
CA ILE A 112 -0.65 6.96 12.01
C ILE A 112 -1.67 7.81 12.76
N TYR A 113 -2.47 8.65 12.07
CA TYR A 113 -3.48 9.47 12.73
C TYR A 113 -4.55 8.64 13.42
N GLU A 114 -4.97 7.51 12.85
CA GLU A 114 -5.97 6.62 13.42
C GLU A 114 -5.43 5.81 14.61
N GLN A 115 -4.15 5.47 14.61
CA GLN A 115 -3.52 4.72 15.71
C GLN A 115 -3.12 5.62 16.88
N GLU A 116 -2.64 6.82 16.61
CA GLU A 116 -2.06 7.74 17.59
C GLU A 116 -2.98 8.93 17.90
N THR A 117 -4.29 8.67 18.04
CA THR A 117 -5.32 9.70 18.19
C THR A 117 -5.06 10.68 19.33
N THR A 118 -4.48 10.20 20.44
CA THR A 118 -4.15 11.04 21.60
C THR A 118 -3.05 12.06 21.31
N ALA A 119 -2.12 11.75 20.42
CA ALA A 119 -1.02 12.65 20.03
C ALA A 119 -1.51 13.82 19.15
N PHE A 120 -2.62 13.63 18.41
CA PHE A 120 -3.17 14.61 17.47
C PHE A 120 -4.42 15.33 17.99
N GLY A 121 -4.88 14.99 19.20
CA GLY A 121 -6.07 15.60 19.81
C GLY A 121 -7.31 15.40 18.94
N ASN A 122 -8.16 16.44 18.85
CA ASN A 122 -9.43 16.37 18.09
C ASN A 122 -9.24 16.42 16.56
N ASP A 123 -8.06 16.74 16.06
CA ASP A 123 -7.81 16.96 14.64
C ASP A 123 -7.47 15.68 13.87
N TRP A 124 -7.22 14.58 14.58
CA TRP A 124 -6.77 13.33 13.95
C TRP A 124 -7.72 12.83 12.87
N LYS A 125 -9.03 12.91 13.13
CA LYS A 125 -10.06 12.44 12.18
C LYS A 125 -10.05 13.27 10.89
N THR A 126 -10.03 14.58 10.99
CA THR A 126 -9.97 15.49 9.84
C THR A 126 -8.70 15.26 9.03
N LYS A 127 -7.56 15.04 9.69
CA LYS A 127 -6.29 14.72 9.04
C LYS A 127 -6.35 13.36 8.34
N ALA A 128 -6.86 12.32 9.00
CA ALA A 128 -7.02 11.00 8.42
C ALA A 128 -7.95 11.03 7.20
N ASP A 129 -9.10 11.67 7.28
CA ASP A 129 -10.06 11.81 6.18
C ASP A 129 -9.46 12.58 4.99
N SER A 130 -8.69 13.64 5.25
CA SER A 130 -7.96 14.37 4.21
C SER A 130 -6.92 13.48 3.51
N CYS A 131 -6.15 12.70 4.27
CA CYS A 131 -5.17 11.77 3.71
C CYS A 131 -5.85 10.67 2.89
N ARG A 132 -6.97 10.11 3.36
CA ARG A 132 -7.77 9.11 2.63
C ARG A 132 -8.23 9.65 1.27
N HIS A 133 -8.78 10.86 1.25
CA HIS A 133 -9.19 11.52 0.02
C HIS A 133 -8.02 11.76 -0.95
N LEU A 134 -6.89 12.26 -0.44
CA LEU A 134 -5.70 12.52 -1.25
C LEU A 134 -5.06 11.25 -1.80
N ALA A 135 -5.09 10.14 -1.04
CA ALA A 135 -4.58 8.85 -1.50
C ALA A 135 -5.35 8.33 -2.71
N MET A 136 -6.67 8.55 -2.75
CA MET A 136 -7.56 8.14 -3.85
C MET A 136 -7.70 9.19 -4.97
N ALA A 137 -6.98 10.32 -4.92
CA ALA A 137 -7.13 11.40 -5.90
C ALA A 137 -6.78 11.03 -7.36
N ASN A 138 -6.02 9.96 -7.57
CA ASN A 138 -5.59 9.51 -8.92
C ASN A 138 -5.72 7.99 -9.08
N PRO A 139 -6.92 7.41 -9.02
CA PRO A 139 -7.11 5.95 -9.05
C PRO A 139 -6.62 5.32 -10.36
N ALA A 140 -6.73 6.02 -11.49
CA ALA A 140 -6.23 5.56 -12.78
C ALA A 140 -4.70 5.33 -12.76
N LEU A 141 -3.96 6.23 -12.15
CA LEU A 141 -2.51 6.10 -12.03
C LEU A 141 -2.12 4.98 -11.07
N LEU A 142 -2.84 4.83 -9.96
CA LEU A 142 -2.65 3.73 -9.01
C LEU A 142 -2.90 2.37 -9.69
N ALA A 143 -3.99 2.24 -10.46
CA ALA A 143 -4.31 1.02 -11.20
C ALA A 143 -3.31 0.66 -12.31
N GLN A 144 -2.56 1.64 -12.81
CA GLN A 144 -1.50 1.44 -13.82
C GLN A 144 -0.11 1.19 -13.20
N THR A 145 0.04 1.41 -11.90
CA THR A 145 1.32 1.25 -11.22
C THR A 145 1.41 -0.14 -10.59
N PRO A 146 2.38 -0.98 -10.98
CA PRO A 146 2.53 -2.30 -10.41
C PRO A 146 3.06 -2.23 -8.96
N THR A 147 2.60 -3.14 -8.11
CA THR A 147 3.07 -3.27 -6.71
C THR A 147 4.58 -3.53 -6.62
N ALA A 148 5.14 -4.17 -7.65
CA ALA A 148 6.57 -4.46 -7.74
C ALA A 148 7.45 -3.20 -7.66
N ASP A 149 6.97 -2.04 -8.13
CA ASP A 149 7.69 -0.76 -8.08
C ASP A 149 7.88 -0.26 -6.63
N TYR A 150 7.07 -0.78 -5.70
CA TYR A 150 7.08 -0.42 -4.28
C TYR A 150 7.65 -1.52 -3.38
N THR A 151 8.22 -2.59 -3.95
CA THR A 151 8.94 -3.62 -3.19
C THR A 151 10.25 -3.03 -2.63
N PRO A 152 10.66 -3.31 -1.37
CA PRO A 152 10.07 -4.27 -0.42
C PRO A 152 9.08 -3.65 0.57
N PHE A 153 8.55 -2.49 0.32
CA PHE A 153 7.57 -1.83 1.19
C PHE A 153 6.18 -2.48 1.05
N VAL A 154 5.74 -2.65 -0.19
CA VAL A 154 4.55 -3.42 -0.53
C VAL A 154 4.96 -4.87 -0.77
N LEU A 155 4.35 -5.80 -0.04
CA LEU A 155 4.53 -7.23 -0.23
C LEU A 155 3.39 -7.77 -1.08
N ASP A 156 3.73 -8.58 -2.10
CA ASP A 156 2.72 -9.27 -2.89
C ASP A 156 1.92 -10.24 -2.00
N ALA A 157 0.66 -9.90 -1.76
CA ALA A 157 -0.29 -10.80 -1.14
C ALA A 157 -1.05 -11.57 -2.23
N LYS A 158 -1.43 -12.82 -1.96
CA LYS A 158 -2.22 -13.65 -2.89
C LYS A 158 -3.55 -13.00 -3.33
N THR A 159 -4.10 -12.12 -2.50
CA THR A 159 -5.30 -11.34 -2.80
C THR A 159 -5.10 -10.30 -3.91
N VAL A 160 -3.86 -9.94 -4.23
CA VAL A 160 -3.52 -8.93 -5.24
C VAL A 160 -3.58 -9.49 -6.66
N ASP A 161 -3.46 -10.81 -6.84
CA ASP A 161 -3.52 -11.48 -8.16
C ASP A 161 -4.80 -11.13 -8.94
N GLY A 162 -5.95 -11.07 -8.25
CA GLY A 162 -7.24 -10.75 -8.85
C GLY A 162 -7.36 -9.32 -9.37
N PHE A 163 -6.53 -8.40 -8.84
CA PHE A 163 -6.46 -7.00 -9.25
C PHE A 163 -5.31 -6.71 -10.24
N GLY A 164 -4.55 -7.74 -10.66
CA GLY A 164 -3.43 -7.55 -11.59
C GLY A 164 -2.18 -6.93 -10.95
N HIS A 165 -2.00 -7.06 -9.65
CA HIS A 165 -0.87 -6.54 -8.87
C HIS A 165 -0.75 -5.01 -8.96
N ASP A 166 -1.86 -4.28 -8.94
CA ASP A 166 -1.88 -2.83 -9.01
C ASP A 166 -1.81 -2.15 -7.62
N MET A 167 -1.37 -0.90 -7.60
CA MET A 167 -1.31 -0.09 -6.37
C MET A 167 -2.68 0.38 -5.90
N LEU A 168 -3.71 0.40 -6.76
CA LEU A 168 -5.06 0.83 -6.37
C LEU A 168 -5.66 -0.15 -5.35
N SER A 169 -5.54 -1.45 -5.61
CA SER A 169 -6.02 -2.49 -4.68
C SER A 169 -5.29 -2.44 -3.33
N VAL A 170 -4.00 -2.12 -3.33
CA VAL A 170 -3.23 -1.94 -2.08
C VAL A 170 -3.76 -0.75 -1.29
N VAL A 171 -3.91 0.41 -1.93
CA VAL A 171 -4.43 1.63 -1.28
C VAL A 171 -5.85 1.41 -0.78
N ALA A 172 -6.71 0.76 -1.58
CA ALA A 172 -8.08 0.46 -1.19
C ALA A 172 -8.15 -0.47 0.03
N GLY A 173 -7.30 -1.48 0.08
CA GLY A 173 -7.23 -2.41 1.21
C GLY A 173 -6.71 -1.78 2.50
N GLU A 174 -5.68 -0.93 2.40
CA GLU A 174 -5.08 -0.28 3.57
C GLU A 174 -5.97 0.83 4.18
N LEU A 175 -6.82 1.46 3.37
CA LEU A 175 -7.71 2.55 3.80
C LEU A 175 -9.18 2.14 3.92
N ASP A 176 -9.52 0.90 3.57
CA ASP A 176 -10.90 0.40 3.51
C ASP A 176 -11.81 1.26 2.62
N VAL A 177 -11.32 1.64 1.44
CA VAL A 177 -12.05 2.45 0.44
C VAL A 177 -12.41 1.63 -0.81
N TRP A 178 -12.90 0.43 -0.58
CA TRP A 178 -13.20 -0.54 -1.63
C TRP A 178 -14.33 -0.10 -2.55
N THR A 179 -15.30 0.68 -2.06
CA THR A 179 -16.41 1.20 -2.85
C THR A 179 -15.91 2.15 -3.94
N GLU A 180 -14.95 3.02 -3.63
CA GLU A 180 -14.32 3.93 -4.59
C GLU A 180 -13.48 3.18 -5.61
N ALA A 181 -12.74 2.15 -5.16
CA ALA A 181 -11.97 1.29 -6.05
C ALA A 181 -12.87 0.50 -7.00
N GLN A 182 -13.99 -0.06 -6.50
CA GLN A 182 -15.01 -0.73 -7.32
C GLN A 182 -15.53 0.19 -8.42
N ALA A 183 -15.96 1.40 -8.05
CA ALA A 183 -16.49 2.38 -9.02
C ALA A 183 -15.46 2.69 -10.12
N TYR A 184 -14.19 2.84 -9.77
CA TYR A 184 -13.13 3.03 -10.75
C TYR A 184 -12.96 1.81 -11.66
N TYR A 185 -12.87 0.58 -11.12
CA TYR A 185 -12.70 -0.63 -11.94
C TYR A 185 -13.87 -0.87 -12.86
N GLU A 186 -15.11 -0.58 -12.43
CA GLU A 186 -16.30 -0.63 -13.29
C GLU A 186 -16.18 0.36 -14.47
N GLN A 187 -15.83 1.61 -14.19
CA GLN A 187 -15.64 2.63 -15.21
C GLN A 187 -14.53 2.27 -16.19
N ALA A 188 -13.46 1.65 -15.71
CA ALA A 188 -12.33 1.18 -16.52
C ALA A 188 -12.63 -0.11 -17.29
N GLY A 189 -13.79 -0.73 -17.12
CA GLY A 189 -14.18 -1.98 -17.76
C GLY A 189 -13.50 -3.24 -17.19
N ASN A 190 -12.79 -3.12 -16.05
CA ASN A 190 -12.17 -4.25 -15.36
C ASN A 190 -13.19 -4.91 -14.42
N ARG A 191 -14.14 -5.65 -14.99
CA ARG A 191 -15.25 -6.29 -14.27
C ARG A 191 -14.78 -7.26 -13.18
N ARG A 192 -13.70 -8.00 -13.45
CA ARG A 192 -13.11 -8.91 -12.49
C ARG A 192 -12.65 -8.20 -11.21
N ALA A 193 -11.84 -7.14 -11.36
CA ALA A 193 -11.37 -6.34 -10.24
C ALA A 193 -12.54 -5.63 -9.52
N ALA A 194 -13.54 -5.16 -10.27
CA ALA A 194 -14.74 -4.55 -9.70
C ALA A 194 -15.54 -5.55 -8.84
N CYS A 195 -15.68 -6.79 -9.29
CA CYS A 195 -16.33 -7.85 -8.51
C CYS A 195 -15.60 -8.14 -7.19
N LEU A 196 -14.28 -8.23 -7.23
CA LEU A 196 -13.47 -8.42 -6.03
C LEU A 196 -13.54 -7.21 -5.08
N ALA A 197 -13.48 -5.99 -5.62
CA ALA A 197 -13.61 -4.78 -4.81
C ALA A 197 -14.99 -4.71 -4.14
N ALA A 198 -16.06 -5.07 -4.85
CA ALA A 198 -17.41 -5.20 -4.28
C ALA A 198 -17.44 -6.21 -3.11
N TYR A 199 -16.82 -7.38 -3.28
CA TYR A 199 -16.74 -8.36 -2.20
C TYR A 199 -16.03 -7.82 -0.96
N PHE A 200 -14.91 -7.12 -1.14
CA PHE A 200 -14.17 -6.55 0.00
C PHE A 200 -14.94 -5.40 0.65
N ALA A 201 -15.66 -4.57 -0.13
CA ALA A 201 -16.53 -3.52 0.40
C ALA A 201 -17.63 -4.10 1.31
N GLU A 202 -18.36 -5.11 0.84
CA GLU A 202 -19.40 -5.77 1.61
C GLU A 202 -18.87 -6.47 2.87
N ARG A 203 -17.68 -7.03 2.77
CA ARG A 203 -17.05 -7.70 3.91
C ARG A 203 -16.59 -6.73 5.00
N SER A 204 -16.11 -5.54 4.64
CA SER A 204 -15.59 -4.55 5.59
C SER A 204 -16.73 -3.81 6.29
N GLN A 205 -17.81 -3.51 5.56
CA GLN A 205 -18.95 -2.75 6.09
C GLN A 205 -19.99 -3.61 6.81
N SER A 206 -19.78 -4.95 6.86
CA SER A 206 -20.79 -5.92 7.33
C SER A 206 -22.08 -5.78 6.53
N ALA A 207 -22.14 -6.41 5.36
CA ALA A 207 -23.24 -6.34 4.38
C ALA A 207 -24.59 -5.91 4.99
N ASP A 208 -25.12 -4.77 4.56
CA ASP A 208 -26.28 -4.16 5.21
C ASP A 208 -27.59 -4.96 4.96
N ASP A 209 -27.68 -5.68 3.81
CA ASP A 209 -28.81 -6.53 3.50
C ASP A 209 -28.50 -7.59 2.42
N VAL A 210 -29.38 -8.62 2.36
CA VAL A 210 -29.31 -9.68 1.33
C VAL A 210 -29.58 -9.14 -0.06
N ALA A 211 -30.42 -8.12 -0.20
CA ALA A 211 -30.81 -7.57 -1.51
C ALA A 211 -29.63 -6.91 -2.22
N THR A 212 -28.75 -6.22 -1.48
CA THR A 212 -27.51 -5.68 -2.00
C THR A 212 -26.60 -6.78 -2.54
N LEU A 213 -26.38 -7.84 -1.77
CA LEU A 213 -25.59 -9.00 -2.20
C LEU A 213 -26.20 -9.71 -3.42
N ASP A 214 -27.53 -9.90 -3.47
CA ASP A 214 -28.22 -10.47 -4.62
C ASP A 214 -28.06 -9.62 -5.88
N SER A 215 -28.10 -8.29 -5.74
CA SER A 215 -27.86 -7.34 -6.84
C SER A 215 -26.42 -7.44 -7.36
N LEU A 216 -25.43 -7.50 -6.47
CA LEU A 216 -24.02 -7.63 -6.84
C LEU A 216 -23.73 -8.98 -7.51
N ILE A 217 -24.29 -10.08 -6.98
CA ILE A 217 -24.17 -11.42 -7.58
C ILE A 217 -24.74 -11.41 -9.00
N SER A 218 -25.91 -10.80 -9.21
CA SER A 218 -26.54 -10.68 -10.53
C SER A 218 -25.70 -9.83 -11.47
N ARG A 219 -25.14 -8.72 -10.98
CA ARG A 219 -24.29 -7.79 -11.76
C ARG A 219 -23.02 -8.46 -12.27
N TYR A 220 -22.38 -9.30 -11.45
CA TYR A 220 -21.11 -9.96 -11.75
C TYR A 220 -21.24 -11.45 -12.06
N ALA A 221 -22.42 -11.93 -12.49
CA ALA A 221 -22.72 -13.35 -12.68
C ALA A 221 -21.75 -14.09 -13.62
N GLU A 222 -21.11 -13.37 -14.57
CA GLU A 222 -20.15 -13.94 -15.53
C GLU A 222 -18.72 -14.01 -14.99
N GLU A 223 -18.43 -13.34 -13.86
CA GLU A 223 -17.10 -13.31 -13.27
C GLU A 223 -16.85 -14.52 -12.37
N LYS A 224 -15.67 -15.12 -12.44
CA LYS A 224 -15.32 -16.26 -11.58
C LYS A 224 -15.35 -15.91 -10.10
N GLU A 225 -15.02 -14.69 -9.79
CA GLU A 225 -14.93 -14.14 -8.43
C GLU A 225 -16.32 -13.91 -7.79
N VAL A 226 -17.41 -13.99 -8.54
CA VAL A 226 -18.78 -13.88 -8.00
C VAL A 226 -19.06 -14.89 -6.89
N GLY A 227 -18.39 -16.03 -6.91
CA GLY A 227 -18.47 -17.03 -5.85
C GLY A 227 -18.11 -16.49 -4.46
N TRP A 228 -17.27 -15.47 -4.37
CA TRP A 228 -16.92 -14.82 -3.10
C TRP A 228 -18.10 -14.02 -2.53
N LEU A 229 -18.84 -13.30 -3.38
CA LEU A 229 -20.06 -12.60 -3.01
C LEU A 229 -21.16 -13.59 -2.57
N ALA A 230 -21.30 -14.73 -3.27
CA ALA A 230 -22.23 -15.77 -2.90
C ALA A 230 -21.90 -16.39 -1.52
N VAL A 231 -20.64 -16.59 -1.20
CA VAL A 231 -20.19 -17.02 0.12
C VAL A 231 -20.52 -15.99 1.19
N GLU A 232 -20.32 -14.70 0.91
CA GLU A 232 -20.63 -13.64 1.88
C GLU A 232 -22.14 -13.54 2.11
N ARG A 233 -22.96 -13.72 1.08
CA ARG A 233 -24.42 -13.83 1.21
C ARG A 233 -24.83 -14.95 2.16
N VAL A 234 -24.25 -16.14 2.02
CA VAL A 234 -24.53 -17.26 2.92
C VAL A 234 -24.11 -16.93 4.35
N ARG A 235 -22.93 -16.33 4.54
CA ARG A 235 -22.45 -15.89 5.87
C ARG A 235 -23.39 -14.88 6.53
N TYR A 236 -23.90 -13.94 5.74
CA TYR A 236 -24.89 -12.96 6.21
C TYR A 236 -26.16 -13.64 6.71
N MET A 237 -26.74 -14.56 5.91
CA MET A 237 -27.95 -15.31 6.29
C MET A 237 -27.72 -16.12 7.58
N MET A 238 -26.60 -16.83 7.68
CA MET A 238 -26.29 -17.63 8.89
C MET A 238 -26.12 -16.77 10.15
N ARG A 239 -25.60 -15.54 10.03
CA ARG A 239 -25.51 -14.62 11.17
C ARG A 239 -26.86 -14.13 11.65
N ASN A 240 -27.81 -13.92 10.74
CA ASN A 240 -29.10 -13.34 11.06
C ASN A 240 -30.16 -14.37 11.41
N GLU A 241 -30.08 -15.64 10.93
CA GLU A 241 -30.97 -16.73 11.33
C GLU A 241 -30.72 -17.23 12.78
N GLY A 242 -29.53 -16.97 13.34
CA GLY A 242 -29.20 -17.31 14.73
C GLY A 242 -29.72 -16.30 15.78
N THR A 243 -30.40 -15.24 15.35
CA THR A 243 -30.92 -14.15 16.21
C THR A 243 -32.44 -14.06 16.27
N SER A 244 -33.16 -15.01 15.68
CA SER A 244 -34.64 -15.11 15.70
C SER A 244 -35.18 -16.20 16.66
#